data_57c957792ab62543cbf7cf8f12164f07
#
_entry.id   57c957792ab62543cbf7cf8f12164f07
#
_cell.length_a   1.000
_cell.length_b   1.000
_cell.length_c   1.000
_cell.angle_alpha   90.00
_cell.angle_beta   90.00
_cell.angle_gamma   90.00
#
_symmetry.space_group_name_H-M   'P 1'
#
loop_
_entity.id
_entity.type
_entity.pdbx_description
1 polymer ?
#
loop_
_entity_poly.entity_id
_entity_poly.type
_entity_poly.pdbx_seq_one_letter_code
_entity_poly.pdbx_strand_id
1 'polypeptide(L)'
;MKKVILLTVLMVFGLALFSGCASIKGETTGEYIDDSTITTKVNSTIIKDPDAHYFKIDVTTTQGDVVLTGFVNSRDTEARLVGKIKEIKGVKSVKSLLKMEEKK
;
A
#
# COMPACT_ATOMS: atom_id res chain seq x y z
N MET A 1 -25.59 24.49 -15.60
CA MET A 1 -26.34 23.25 -15.70
C MET A 1 -25.44 22.02 -15.72
N LYS A 2 -24.48 22.03 -16.60
CA LYS A 2 -23.59 20.87 -16.70
C LYS A 2 -22.84 20.59 -15.43
N LYS A 3 -22.46 21.63 -14.72
CA LYS A 3 -21.72 21.43 -13.47
C LYS A 3 -22.58 20.75 -12.42
N VAL A 4 -23.83 21.08 -12.39
CA VAL A 4 -24.74 20.49 -11.42
C VAL A 4 -24.93 19.01 -11.72
N ILE A 5 -25.06 18.69 -12.99
CA ILE A 5 -25.23 17.30 -13.40
C ILE A 5 -24.01 16.49 -13.03
N LEU A 6 -22.83 17.05 -13.27
CA LEU A 6 -21.59 16.37 -12.98
C LEU A 6 -21.46 16.09 -11.48
N LEU A 7 -21.78 17.06 -10.66
CA LEU A 7 -21.73 16.88 -9.22
C LEU A 7 -22.69 15.79 -8.76
N THR A 8 -23.88 15.79 -9.34
CA THR A 8 -24.86 14.79 -8.98
C THR A 8 -24.38 13.40 -9.32
N VAL A 9 -23.79 13.25 -10.49
CA VAL A 9 -23.27 11.96 -10.93
C VAL A 9 -22.17 11.49 -9.99
N LEU A 10 -21.30 12.39 -9.60
CA LEU A 10 -20.22 12.03 -8.70
C LEU A 10 -20.74 11.57 -7.35
N MET A 11 -21.75 12.23 -6.84
CA MET A 11 -22.31 11.84 -5.57
C MET A 11 -22.95 10.47 -5.65
N VAL A 12 -23.71 10.24 -6.68
CA VAL A 12 -24.37 8.94 -6.86
C VAL A 12 -23.33 7.84 -7.00
N PHE A 13 -22.32 8.12 -7.77
CA PHE A 13 -21.26 7.15 -7.99
C PHE A 13 -20.53 6.82 -6.69
N GLY A 14 -20.26 7.85 -5.90
CA GLY A 14 -19.62 7.65 -4.63
C GLY A 14 -20.45 6.82 -3.66
N LEU A 15 -21.74 7.07 -3.64
CA LEU A 15 -22.63 6.31 -2.78
C LEU A 15 -22.70 4.85 -3.21
N ALA A 16 -22.72 4.62 -4.50
CA ALA A 16 -22.76 3.26 -5.01
C ALA A 16 -21.52 2.49 -4.60
N LEU A 17 -20.37 3.12 -4.72
CA LEU A 17 -19.11 2.48 -4.33
C LEU A 17 -19.10 2.17 -2.84
N PHE A 18 -19.57 3.11 -2.06
CA PHE A 18 -19.59 2.93 -0.63
C PHE A 18 -20.50 1.77 -0.25
N SER A 19 -21.65 1.70 -0.86
CA SER A 19 -22.57 0.60 -0.59
C SER A 19 -21.98 -0.73 -0.98
N GLY A 20 -21.29 -0.75 -2.11
CA GLY A 20 -20.65 -1.96 -2.57
C GLY A 20 -19.60 -2.44 -1.58
N CYS A 21 -18.81 -1.51 -1.07
CA CYS A 21 -17.80 -1.86 -0.09
C CYS A 21 -18.41 -2.44 1.17
N ALA A 22 -19.48 -1.84 1.62
CA ALA A 22 -20.15 -2.32 2.82
C ALA A 22 -20.66 -3.74 2.63
N SER A 23 -21.21 -4.02 1.47
CA SER A 23 -21.71 -5.36 1.18
C SER A 23 -20.59 -6.37 1.19
N ILE A 24 -19.51 -6.03 0.51
CA ILE A 24 -18.38 -6.93 0.43
C ILE A 24 -17.81 -7.20 1.82
N LYS A 25 -17.74 -6.17 2.61
CA LYS A 25 -17.21 -6.32 3.93
C LYS A 25 -18.00 -7.31 4.76
N GLY A 26 -19.30 -7.29 4.63
CA GLY A 26 -20.14 -8.19 5.38
C GLY A 26 -19.88 -9.63 5.03
N GLU A 27 -19.50 -9.88 3.80
CA GLU A 27 -19.30 -11.26 3.38
C GLU A 27 -17.93 -11.79 3.66
N THR A 28 -16.95 -10.94 3.64
CA THR A 28 -15.60 -11.41 3.73
C THR A 28 -15.12 -11.60 5.13
N THR A 29 -15.88 -11.29 6.08
CA THR A 29 -15.52 -11.44 7.47
C THR A 29 -14.13 -11.97 7.72
N GLY A 30 -13.31 -11.18 8.26
CA GLY A 30 -11.99 -11.61 8.61
C GLY A 30 -10.99 -11.57 7.48
N GLU A 31 -11.47 -11.41 6.27
CA GLU A 31 -10.59 -11.33 5.12
C GLU A 31 -10.36 -9.91 4.66
N TYR A 32 -11.07 -8.98 5.24
CA TYR A 32 -10.94 -7.60 4.81
C TYR A 32 -9.65 -6.99 5.35
N ILE A 33 -8.78 -6.56 4.45
CA ILE A 33 -7.54 -5.93 4.82
C ILE A 33 -7.48 -4.60 4.09
N ASP A 34 -7.53 -3.51 4.84
CA ASP A 34 -7.52 -2.21 4.21
C ASP A 34 -6.09 -1.71 4.06
N ASP A 35 -5.97 -0.58 3.37
CA ASP A 35 -4.66 -0.04 3.06
C ASP A 35 -3.87 0.36 4.30
N SER A 36 -4.54 0.83 5.33
CA SER A 36 -3.82 1.21 6.54
C SER A 36 -3.24 -0.02 7.25
N THR A 37 -3.95 -1.13 7.23
CA THR A 37 -3.45 -2.36 7.80
C THR A 37 -2.24 -2.84 7.02
N ILE A 38 -2.31 -2.78 5.70
CA ILE A 38 -1.20 -3.18 4.85
C ILE A 38 0.01 -2.29 5.13
N THR A 39 -0.19 -0.99 5.19
CA THR A 39 0.90 -0.06 5.46
C THR A 39 1.57 -0.39 6.79
N THR A 40 0.79 -0.69 7.81
CA THR A 40 1.33 -1.05 9.11
C THR A 40 2.19 -2.30 9.03
N LYS A 41 1.70 -3.30 8.31
CA LYS A 41 2.46 -4.55 8.17
C LYS A 41 3.73 -4.36 7.36
N VAL A 42 3.67 -3.52 6.33
CA VAL A 42 4.87 -3.24 5.54
C VAL A 42 5.89 -2.51 6.40
N ASN A 43 5.46 -1.52 7.16
CA ASN A 43 6.38 -0.80 8.04
C ASN A 43 7.00 -1.72 9.06
N SER A 44 6.22 -2.64 9.60
CA SER A 44 6.73 -3.60 10.55
C SER A 44 7.80 -4.49 9.90
N THR A 45 7.56 -4.89 8.66
CA THR A 45 8.52 -5.69 7.92
C THR A 45 9.84 -4.93 7.74
N ILE A 46 9.74 -3.65 7.42
CA ILE A 46 10.93 -2.83 7.23
C ILE A 46 11.70 -2.66 8.54
N ILE A 47 10.99 -2.41 9.62
CA ILE A 47 11.61 -2.19 10.92
C ILE A 47 12.33 -3.45 11.39
N LYS A 48 11.80 -4.60 11.07
CA LYS A 48 12.41 -5.86 11.49
C LYS A 48 13.55 -6.31 10.61
N ASP A 49 13.72 -5.68 9.46
CA ASP A 49 14.79 -6.08 8.56
C ASP A 49 16.12 -5.60 9.10
N PRO A 50 17.12 -6.47 9.13
CA PRO A 50 18.41 -6.12 9.74
C PRO A 50 19.14 -4.98 9.04
N ASP A 51 18.83 -4.75 7.77
CA ASP A 51 19.50 -3.66 7.04
C ASP A 51 18.56 -2.49 6.81
N ALA A 52 17.33 -2.77 6.42
CA ALA A 52 16.42 -1.72 6.01
C ALA A 52 16.01 -0.79 7.13
N HIS A 53 16.00 -1.28 8.38
CA HIS A 53 15.55 -0.44 9.48
C HIS A 53 16.47 0.75 9.74
N TYR A 54 17.67 0.73 9.18
CA TYR A 54 18.59 1.87 9.33
C TYR A 54 18.28 2.99 8.33
N PHE A 55 17.42 2.73 7.39
CA PHE A 55 17.14 3.69 6.32
C PHE A 55 15.73 4.18 6.41
N LYS A 56 15.52 5.38 5.91
CA LYS A 56 14.19 5.94 5.92
C LYS A 56 13.46 5.51 4.65
N ILE A 57 12.45 4.69 4.82
CA ILE A 57 11.67 4.18 3.70
C ILE A 57 10.23 4.56 3.94
N ASP A 58 9.64 5.22 2.96
CA ASP A 58 8.24 5.61 3.03
C ASP A 58 7.39 4.61 2.28
N VAL A 59 6.23 4.32 2.85
CA VAL A 59 5.32 3.34 2.29
C VAL A 59 4.00 4.03 1.98
N THR A 60 3.49 3.80 0.79
CA THR A 60 2.18 4.28 0.38
C THR A 60 1.40 3.08 -0.14
N THR A 61 0.20 2.88 0.37
CA THR A 61 -0.64 1.78 -0.06
C THR A 61 -1.95 2.32 -0.60
N THR A 62 -2.31 1.92 -1.81
CA THR A 62 -3.54 2.33 -2.44
C THR A 62 -4.21 1.10 -3.02
N GLN A 63 -5.33 0.71 -2.43
CA GLN A 63 -6.10 -0.45 -2.91
C GLN A 63 -5.24 -1.69 -3.08
N GLY A 64 -4.34 -1.90 -2.14
CA GLY A 64 -3.49 -3.09 -2.16
C GLY A 64 -2.19 -2.92 -2.95
N ASP A 65 -2.04 -1.81 -3.64
CA ASP A 65 -0.81 -1.54 -4.38
C ASP A 65 0.14 -0.77 -3.48
N VAL A 66 1.29 -1.34 -3.22
CA VAL A 66 2.27 -0.77 -2.31
C VAL A 66 3.39 -0.10 -3.09
N VAL A 67 3.71 1.13 -2.71
CA VAL A 67 4.81 1.86 -3.32
C VAL A 67 5.82 2.20 -2.23
N LEU A 68 7.07 1.90 -2.50
CA LEU A 68 8.16 2.18 -1.57
C LEU A 68 9.04 3.27 -2.14
N THR A 69 9.33 4.29 -1.32
CA THR A 69 10.24 5.35 -1.73
C THR A 69 11.27 5.53 -0.64
N GLY A 70 12.41 6.09 -1.00
CA GLY A 70 13.48 6.32 -0.05
C GLY A 70 14.77 5.70 -0.53
N PHE A 71 15.56 5.24 0.44
CA PHE A 71 16.89 4.71 0.15
C PHE A 71 17.14 3.43 0.88
N VAL A 72 17.97 2.58 0.31
CA VAL A 72 18.46 1.37 0.96
C VAL A 72 19.93 1.22 0.62
N ASN A 73 20.59 0.30 1.29
CA ASN A 73 22.03 0.13 1.12
C ASN A 73 22.40 -0.72 -0.09
N SER A 74 21.52 -1.56 -0.57
CA SER A 74 21.86 -2.43 -1.67
C SER A 74 20.62 -2.97 -2.38
N ARG A 75 20.83 -3.48 -3.56
CA ARG A 75 19.78 -4.11 -4.31
C ARG A 75 19.29 -5.38 -3.66
N ASP A 76 20.18 -6.06 -2.94
CA ASP A 76 19.79 -7.27 -2.23
C ASP A 76 18.76 -6.95 -1.16
N THR A 77 18.97 -5.86 -0.44
CA THR A 77 18.04 -5.43 0.58
C THR A 77 16.70 -5.08 -0.05
N GLU A 78 16.75 -4.35 -1.17
CA GLU A 78 15.54 -3.99 -1.88
C GLU A 78 14.75 -5.23 -2.31
N ALA A 79 15.42 -6.18 -2.93
CA ALA A 79 14.79 -7.40 -3.41
C ALA A 79 14.18 -8.19 -2.26
N ARG A 80 14.91 -8.28 -1.15
CA ARG A 80 14.42 -8.99 0.02
C ARG A 80 13.15 -8.35 0.56
N LEU A 81 13.15 -7.03 0.68
CA LEU A 81 11.99 -6.32 1.17
C LEU A 81 10.79 -6.51 0.24
N VAL A 82 11.01 -6.35 -1.05
CA VAL A 82 9.93 -6.49 -2.01
C VAL A 82 9.33 -7.89 -1.91
N GLY A 83 10.19 -8.90 -1.81
CA GLY A 83 9.71 -10.27 -1.69
C GLY A 83 8.87 -10.50 -0.46
N LYS A 84 9.31 -9.98 0.68
CA LYS A 84 8.56 -10.13 1.92
C LYS A 84 7.24 -9.38 1.87
N ILE A 85 7.25 -8.19 1.30
CA ILE A 85 6.04 -7.39 1.24
C ILE A 85 5.01 -8.03 0.34
N LYS A 86 5.45 -8.64 -0.74
CA LYS A 86 4.51 -9.31 -1.64
C LYS A 86 3.77 -10.46 -0.96
N GLU A 87 4.33 -11.00 0.09
CA GLU A 87 3.70 -12.11 0.79
C GLU A 87 2.69 -11.64 1.82
N ILE A 88 2.61 -10.35 2.07
CA ILE A 88 1.66 -9.83 3.03
C ILE A 88 0.25 -9.96 2.47
N LYS A 89 -0.65 -10.46 3.28
CA LYS A 89 -2.02 -10.65 2.85
C LYS A 89 -2.65 -9.29 2.51
N GLY A 90 -3.28 -9.20 1.38
CA GLY A 90 -3.91 -7.97 0.92
C GLY A 90 -3.07 -7.19 -0.07
N VAL A 91 -1.80 -7.47 -0.16
CA VAL A 91 -0.94 -6.78 -1.11
C VAL A 91 -1.16 -7.34 -2.50
N LYS A 92 -1.52 -6.46 -3.43
CA LYS A 92 -1.74 -6.86 -4.81
C LYS A 92 -0.49 -6.67 -5.65
N SER A 93 0.25 -5.62 -5.39
CA SER A 93 1.46 -5.37 -6.13
C SER A 93 2.41 -4.52 -5.29
N VAL A 94 3.67 -4.57 -5.63
CA VAL A 94 4.69 -3.77 -4.95
C VAL A 94 5.51 -3.07 -6.01
N LYS A 95 5.60 -1.76 -5.89
CA LYS A 95 6.43 -0.98 -6.77
C LYS A 95 7.53 -0.35 -5.94
N SER A 96 8.76 -0.65 -6.25
CA SER A 96 9.89 -0.10 -5.51
C SER A 96 10.51 1.04 -6.29
N LEU A 97 10.51 2.21 -5.67
CA LEU A 97 11.19 3.38 -6.19
C LEU A 97 12.39 3.71 -5.31
N LEU A 98 12.87 2.72 -4.59
CA LEU A 98 13.99 2.90 -3.68
C LEU A 98 15.27 3.15 -4.45
N LYS A 99 16.08 4.02 -3.90
CA LYS A 99 17.38 4.32 -4.48
C LYS A 99 18.47 3.77 -3.59
N MET A 100 19.60 3.50 -4.20
CA MET A 100 20.74 3.00 -3.45
C MET A 100 21.44 4.17 -2.81
N GLU A 101 21.68 4.07 -1.52
CA GLU A 101 22.41 5.11 -0.83
C GLU A 101 23.89 4.77 -0.92
N GLU A 102 24.65 5.69 -1.47
CA GLU A 102 26.06 5.46 -1.59
C GLU A 102 26.78 5.88 -0.34
N LYS A 103 27.50 4.95 0.22
CA LYS A 103 28.27 5.24 1.40
C LYS A 103 29.69 5.56 1.00
N LYS A 104 30.23 6.55 1.62
CA LYS A 104 31.60 6.90 1.30
C LYS A 104 32.55 6.51 2.35
#